data_4da0bfa72e7fe695379ed2a08d55b3d2
#
_entry.id   4da0bfa72e7fe695379ed2a08d55b3d2
#
_cell.length_a   1.000
_cell.length_b   1.000
_cell.length_c   1.000
_cell.angle_alpha   90.00
_cell.angle_beta   90.00
_cell.angle_gamma   90.00
#
_symmetry.space_group_name_H-M   'P 1'
#
loop_
_entity.id
_entity.type
_entity.pdbx_description
1 polymer ?
#
loop_
_entity_poly.entity_id
_entity_poly.type
_entity_poly.pdbx_seq_one_letter_code
_entity_poly.pdbx_strand_id
1 'polypeptide(L)'
;MASPTLTPGEPTVVYTDGACLGNPGPGGWAWAVPGDAYASGAEARTTNQRMEVHAALEAVLSIDGPVEIVSDSTYVVNCFRDRWWEKWEANGWLGAGKKPVTNRDLWERLIAETRRHDVVWHKVRGHSGDVMNERVDALARAAIATLSPRG
;
A
#
# COMPACT_ATOMS: atom_id res chain seq x y z
N MET A 1 -29.34 -3.48 -8.03
CA MET A 1 -29.00 -2.58 -8.72
C MET A 1 -27.63 -2.38 -8.69
N ALA A 2 -27.15 -2.04 -9.57
CA ALA A 2 -25.89 -1.90 -9.65
C ALA A 2 -25.42 -0.86 -8.80
N SER A 3 -24.28 -0.93 -8.42
CA SER A 3 -23.73 0.10 -7.74
C SER A 3 -23.72 1.26 -8.63
N PRO A 4 -23.64 2.33 -8.15
CA PRO A 4 -23.61 3.53 -8.82
C PRO A 4 -22.37 3.50 -9.41
N THR A 5 -22.36 3.42 -10.39
CA THR A 5 -21.45 3.21 -10.88
C THR A 5 -20.56 4.03 -11.37
N LEU A 6 -19.42 3.69 -11.35
CA LEU A 6 -18.35 4.35 -12.01
C LEU A 6 -18.57 4.19 -13.47
N THR A 7 -18.35 5.25 -14.22
CA THR A 7 -18.33 5.17 -15.66
C THR A 7 -17.17 4.28 -16.03
N PRO A 8 -17.30 3.46 -17.05
CA PRO A 8 -16.18 2.64 -17.47
C PRO A 8 -14.97 3.51 -17.72
N GLY A 9 -13.86 3.17 -17.14
CA GLY A 9 -12.63 3.92 -17.24
C GLY A 9 -12.38 4.90 -16.10
N GLU A 10 -13.38 5.13 -15.26
CA GLU A 10 -13.14 5.99 -14.10
C GLU A 10 -12.37 5.21 -13.06
N PRO A 11 -11.36 5.80 -12.41
CA PRO A 11 -10.59 5.08 -11.42
C PRO A 11 -11.35 4.93 -10.12
N THR A 12 -11.13 3.82 -9.46
CA THR A 12 -11.61 3.63 -8.10
C THR A 12 -10.60 4.25 -7.16
N VAL A 13 -11.05 5.13 -6.30
CA VAL A 13 -10.17 5.76 -5.31
C VAL A 13 -10.05 4.82 -4.12
N VAL A 14 -8.84 4.47 -3.75
CA VAL A 14 -8.60 3.60 -2.62
C VAL A 14 -7.53 4.20 -1.73
N TYR A 15 -7.77 4.17 -0.43
CA TYR A 15 -6.81 4.64 0.57
C TYR A 15 -6.05 3.45 1.11
N THR A 16 -4.76 3.60 1.34
CA THR A 16 -3.92 2.50 1.84
C THR A 16 -3.05 2.99 2.98
N ASP A 17 -2.72 2.10 3.90
CA ASP A 17 -1.80 2.43 4.99
C ASP A 17 -1.15 1.17 5.54
N GLY A 18 -0.01 1.36 6.17
CA GLY A 18 0.69 0.31 6.88
C GLY A 18 1.12 0.82 8.25
N ALA A 19 1.15 -0.04 9.23
CA ALA A 19 1.54 0.30 10.58
C ALA A 19 2.41 -0.81 11.17
N CYS A 20 3.25 -0.46 12.12
CA CYS A 20 4.11 -1.45 12.76
C CYS A 20 4.39 -1.03 14.20
N LEU A 21 4.31 -1.99 15.12
CA LEU A 21 4.63 -1.73 16.52
C LEU A 21 6.08 -2.12 16.73
N GLY A 22 6.94 -1.13 16.88
CA GLY A 22 8.38 -1.38 16.85
C GLY A 22 8.76 -1.60 15.40
N ASN A 23 9.93 -1.43 15.00
CA ASN A 23 10.29 -1.51 13.60
C ASN A 23 11.69 -2.13 13.48
N PRO A 24 11.78 -3.48 13.43
CA PRO A 24 10.73 -4.44 13.15
C PRO A 24 9.87 -4.83 14.35
N GLY A 25 8.73 -5.42 14.05
CA GLY A 25 7.80 -5.91 15.05
C GLY A 25 6.49 -6.32 14.40
N PRO A 26 5.43 -6.52 15.17
CA PRO A 26 4.13 -6.86 14.58
C PRO A 26 3.61 -5.69 13.76
N GLY A 27 3.08 -5.95 12.59
CA GLY A 27 2.59 -4.90 11.73
C GLY A 27 1.30 -5.28 11.03
N GLY A 28 0.64 -4.28 10.48
CA GLY A 28 -0.60 -4.47 9.75
C GLY A 28 -0.68 -3.59 8.52
N TRP A 29 -1.51 -3.99 7.59
CA TRP A 29 -1.78 -3.22 6.37
C TRP A 29 -3.28 -3.13 6.18
N ALA A 30 -3.72 -2.10 5.47
CA ALA A 30 -5.14 -1.95 5.16
C ALA A 30 -5.34 -1.14 3.90
N TRP A 31 -6.44 -1.42 3.19
CA TRP A 31 -6.92 -0.55 2.14
C TRP A 31 -8.42 -0.40 2.29
N ALA A 32 -8.96 0.73 1.85
CA ALA A 32 -10.39 0.99 1.91
C ALA A 32 -10.84 1.92 0.79
N VAL A 33 -11.98 1.60 0.21
CA VAL A 33 -12.64 2.45 -0.76
C VAL A 33 -13.73 3.20 0.00
N PRO A 34 -13.81 4.53 -0.12
CA PRO A 34 -14.82 5.30 0.63
C PRO A 34 -16.22 4.74 0.43
N GLY A 35 -16.88 4.43 1.54
CA GLY A 35 -18.26 3.93 1.49
C GLY A 35 -18.40 2.54 0.92
N ASP A 36 -17.35 1.81 0.73
CA ASP A 36 -17.40 0.52 0.06
C ASP A 36 -16.42 -0.46 0.73
N ALA A 37 -15.84 -1.33 -0.06
CA ALA A 37 -15.03 -2.43 0.43
C ALA A 37 -13.76 -2.00 1.15
N TYR A 38 -13.28 -2.84 2.00
CA TYR A 38 -11.99 -2.68 2.66
C TYR A 38 -11.41 -4.05 2.96
N ALA A 39 -10.11 -4.09 3.22
CA ALA A 39 -9.47 -5.30 3.72
C ALA A 39 -8.25 -4.92 4.55
N SER A 40 -7.85 -5.82 5.40
CA SER A 40 -6.66 -5.61 6.22
C SER A 40 -6.03 -6.96 6.55
N GLY A 41 -4.78 -6.91 6.99
CA GLY A 41 -4.07 -8.12 7.41
C GLY A 41 -2.91 -7.74 8.29
N ALA A 42 -2.27 -8.73 8.89
CA ALA A 42 -1.18 -8.48 9.81
C ALA A 42 -0.10 -9.54 9.70
N GLU A 43 1.12 -9.17 10.09
CA GLU A 43 2.25 -10.06 10.15
C GLU A 43 2.92 -9.92 11.50
N ALA A 44 3.35 -11.05 12.07
CA ALA A 44 3.92 -11.05 13.42
C ALA A 44 5.24 -10.31 13.51
N ARG A 45 6.00 -10.27 12.42
CA ARG A 45 7.27 -9.55 12.40
C ARG A 45 7.50 -8.95 11.02
N THR A 46 7.52 -7.64 10.96
CA THR A 46 7.62 -6.92 9.71
C THR A 46 8.15 -5.51 9.97
N THR A 47 8.08 -4.63 9.00
CA THR A 47 8.45 -3.24 9.15
C THR A 47 7.34 -2.35 8.64
N ASN A 48 7.36 -1.10 9.06
CA ASN A 48 6.37 -0.14 8.61
C ASN A 48 6.39 0.01 7.08
N GLN A 49 7.58 0.13 6.50
CA GLN A 49 7.70 0.30 5.06
C GLN A 49 7.16 -0.92 4.31
N ARG A 50 7.45 -2.13 4.82
CA ARG A 50 6.95 -3.34 4.18
C ARG A 50 5.42 -3.38 4.20
N MET A 51 4.81 -2.97 5.30
CA MET A 51 3.35 -2.94 5.40
C MET A 51 2.74 -1.89 4.48
N GLU A 52 3.43 -0.78 4.27
CA GLU A 52 2.95 0.24 3.33
C GLU A 52 2.93 -0.29 1.89
N VAL A 53 3.98 -0.99 1.48
CA VAL A 53 4.03 -1.60 0.16
C VAL A 53 2.99 -2.71 0.05
N HIS A 54 2.84 -3.50 1.10
CA HIS A 54 1.88 -4.61 1.12
C HIS A 54 0.44 -4.09 0.96
N ALA A 55 0.09 -2.99 1.65
CA ALA A 55 -1.24 -2.40 1.53
C ALA A 55 -1.53 -1.99 0.08
N ALA A 56 -0.57 -1.33 -0.57
CA ALA A 56 -0.74 -0.91 -1.95
C ALA A 56 -0.89 -2.10 -2.89
N LEU A 57 -0.08 -3.14 -2.68
CA LEU A 57 -0.16 -4.34 -3.50
C LEU A 57 -1.53 -5.02 -3.36
N GLU A 58 -2.00 -5.18 -2.13
CA GLU A 58 -3.30 -5.83 -1.90
C GLU A 58 -4.44 -5.03 -2.51
N ALA A 59 -4.35 -3.71 -2.46
CA ALA A 59 -5.37 -2.85 -3.09
C ALA A 59 -5.41 -3.06 -4.60
N VAL A 60 -4.24 -3.05 -5.24
CA VAL A 60 -4.19 -3.22 -6.70
C VAL A 60 -4.66 -4.62 -7.10
N LEU A 61 -4.32 -5.63 -6.31
CA LEU A 61 -4.76 -7.00 -6.61
C LEU A 61 -6.25 -7.19 -6.42
N SER A 62 -6.87 -6.42 -5.54
CA SER A 62 -8.27 -6.62 -5.18
C SER A 62 -9.25 -5.80 -6.00
N ILE A 63 -8.80 -4.71 -6.60
CA ILE A 63 -9.69 -3.79 -7.31
C ILE A 63 -9.47 -3.91 -8.80
N ASP A 64 -10.56 -4.17 -9.54
CA ASP A 64 -10.46 -4.27 -10.99
C ASP A 64 -10.49 -2.90 -11.62
N GLY A 65 -9.83 -2.75 -12.74
CA GLY A 65 -9.85 -1.52 -13.51
C GLY A 65 -8.88 -0.47 -13.00
N PRO A 66 -9.02 0.76 -13.45
CA PRO A 66 -8.11 1.83 -13.03
C PRO A 66 -8.24 2.13 -11.54
N VAL A 67 -7.14 2.45 -10.90
CA VAL A 67 -7.10 2.69 -9.46
C VAL A 67 -6.36 3.98 -9.17
N GLU A 68 -6.90 4.74 -8.22
CA GLU A 68 -6.23 5.94 -7.75
C GLU A 68 -5.88 5.66 -6.31
N ILE A 69 -4.62 5.46 -6.00
CA ILE A 69 -4.20 5.12 -4.65
C ILE A 69 -3.81 6.37 -3.89
N VAL A 70 -4.42 6.56 -2.73
CA VAL A 70 -4.14 7.69 -1.85
C VAL A 70 -3.44 7.15 -0.62
N SER A 71 -2.22 7.63 -0.37
CA SER A 71 -1.38 7.12 0.71
C SER A 71 -0.62 8.26 1.35
N ASP A 72 -0.31 8.13 2.64
CA ASP A 72 0.56 9.10 3.30
C ASP A 72 2.01 8.60 3.28
N SER A 73 2.28 7.47 2.64
CA SER A 73 3.62 6.92 2.59
C SER A 73 4.47 7.57 1.51
N THR A 74 5.45 8.36 1.92
CA THR A 74 6.41 8.93 1.00
C THR A 74 7.18 7.82 0.28
N TYR A 75 7.48 6.75 1.00
CA TYR A 75 8.24 5.62 0.47
C TYR A 75 7.54 4.99 -0.75
N VAL A 76 6.25 4.70 -0.62
CA VAL A 76 5.51 4.07 -1.71
C VAL A 76 5.26 5.04 -2.86
N VAL A 77 4.75 6.22 -2.52
CA VAL A 77 4.36 7.18 -3.56
C VAL A 77 5.58 7.64 -4.36
N ASN A 78 6.69 7.92 -3.69
CA ASN A 78 7.87 8.41 -4.40
C ASN A 78 8.53 7.35 -5.27
N CYS A 79 8.38 6.08 -4.94
CA CYS A 79 8.92 5.03 -5.80
C CYS A 79 8.35 5.16 -7.21
N PHE A 80 7.05 5.41 -7.29
CA PHE A 80 6.41 5.54 -8.61
C PHE A 80 6.54 6.94 -9.18
N ARG A 81 6.49 7.95 -8.35
CA ARG A 81 6.62 9.32 -8.82
C ARG A 81 8.02 9.58 -9.37
N ASP A 82 9.06 9.07 -8.69
CA ASP A 82 10.45 9.29 -9.09
C ASP A 82 11.01 8.13 -9.88
N ARG A 83 10.18 7.13 -10.15
CA ARG A 83 10.54 5.99 -11.00
C ARG A 83 11.78 5.23 -10.49
N TRP A 84 11.84 4.97 -9.20
CA TRP A 84 12.95 4.21 -8.62
C TRP A 84 13.07 2.82 -9.27
N TRP A 85 11.94 2.25 -9.67
CA TRP A 85 11.91 0.91 -10.24
C TRP A 85 12.69 0.80 -11.55
N GLU A 86 12.81 1.90 -12.29
CA GLU A 86 13.60 1.87 -13.53
C GLU A 86 15.07 1.64 -13.22
N LYS A 87 15.58 2.31 -12.20
CA LYS A 87 16.98 2.15 -11.80
C LYS A 87 17.20 0.75 -11.25
N TRP A 88 16.27 0.25 -10.45
CA TRP A 88 16.41 -1.09 -9.88
C TRP A 88 16.44 -2.16 -10.97
N GLU A 89 15.55 -2.07 -11.94
CA GLU A 89 15.53 -3.05 -13.03
C GLU A 89 16.78 -2.98 -13.88
N ALA A 90 17.33 -1.78 -14.06
CA ALA A 90 18.52 -1.61 -14.87
C ALA A 90 19.79 -2.08 -14.16
N ASN A 91 19.82 -2.05 -12.83
CA ASN A 91 21.03 -2.39 -12.10
C ASN A 91 20.96 -3.70 -11.29
N GLY A 92 19.96 -4.51 -11.54
CA GLY A 92 19.86 -5.79 -10.84
C GLY A 92 19.29 -5.70 -9.44
N TRP A 93 18.45 -4.70 -9.18
CA TRP A 93 17.76 -4.51 -7.91
C TRP A 93 18.73 -4.15 -6.77
N LEU A 94 19.62 -3.23 -7.07
CA LEU A 94 20.53 -2.71 -6.06
C LEU A 94 20.14 -1.30 -5.67
N GLY A 95 20.09 -1.06 -4.37
CA GLY A 95 19.78 0.25 -3.83
C GLY A 95 21.05 1.01 -3.48
N ALA A 96 20.94 1.94 -2.54
CA ALA A 96 22.05 2.75 -2.11
C ALA A 96 23.19 1.88 -1.59
N GLY A 97 24.41 2.23 -1.92
CA GLY A 97 25.57 1.48 -1.49
C GLY A 97 25.67 0.11 -2.13
N LYS A 98 24.98 -0.10 -3.25
CA LYS A 98 24.94 -1.38 -3.95
C LYS A 98 24.41 -2.52 -3.09
N LYS A 99 23.58 -2.20 -2.11
CA LYS A 99 22.94 -3.22 -1.29
C LYS A 99 21.65 -3.67 -1.96
N PRO A 100 21.22 -4.92 -1.74
CA PRO A 100 19.97 -5.39 -2.32
C PRO A 100 18.79 -4.50 -1.89
N VAL A 101 17.86 -4.26 -2.80
CA VAL A 101 16.68 -3.44 -2.51
C VAL A 101 15.83 -4.16 -1.46
N THR A 102 15.50 -3.46 -0.39
CA THR A 102 14.67 -3.99 0.68
C THR A 102 13.25 -4.17 0.17
N ASN A 103 12.58 -5.23 0.58
CA ASN A 103 11.20 -5.54 0.18
C ASN A 103 11.04 -5.83 -1.31
N ARG A 104 12.12 -6.28 -1.95
CA ARG A 104 12.10 -6.56 -3.38
C ARG A 104 10.96 -7.49 -3.78
N ASP A 105 10.66 -8.50 -2.98
CA ASP A 105 9.58 -9.44 -3.28
C ASP A 105 8.23 -8.73 -3.48
N LEU A 106 7.91 -7.79 -2.61
CA LEU A 106 6.67 -7.03 -2.74
C LEU A 106 6.77 -6.00 -3.85
N TRP A 107 7.92 -5.33 -3.97
CA TRP A 107 8.10 -4.32 -5.00
C TRP A 107 7.99 -4.91 -6.40
N GLU A 108 8.58 -6.09 -6.63
CA GLU A 108 8.49 -6.72 -7.94
C GLU A 108 7.04 -7.01 -8.31
N ARG A 109 6.26 -7.51 -7.34
CA ARG A 109 4.86 -7.81 -7.60
C ARG A 109 4.05 -6.54 -7.84
N LEU A 110 4.28 -5.51 -7.02
CA LEU A 110 3.52 -4.26 -7.16
C LEU A 110 3.84 -3.59 -8.49
N ILE A 111 5.10 -3.54 -8.87
CA ILE A 111 5.50 -2.94 -10.14
C ILE A 111 4.88 -3.69 -11.31
N ALA A 112 4.89 -5.02 -11.25
CA ALA A 112 4.29 -5.83 -12.31
C ALA A 112 2.78 -5.55 -12.41
N GLU A 113 2.10 -5.42 -11.27
CA GLU A 113 0.66 -5.14 -11.29
C GLU A 113 0.37 -3.74 -11.80
N THR A 114 1.21 -2.74 -11.50
CA THR A 114 0.98 -1.39 -12.00
C THR A 114 1.14 -1.31 -13.51
N ARG A 115 1.80 -2.28 -14.14
CA ARG A 115 1.90 -2.32 -15.60
C ARG A 115 0.66 -2.92 -16.23
N ARG A 116 -0.16 -3.60 -15.43
CA ARG A 116 -1.36 -4.26 -15.93
C ARG A 116 -2.62 -3.45 -15.62
N HIS A 117 -2.49 -2.42 -14.78
CA HIS A 117 -3.61 -1.59 -14.37
C HIS A 117 -3.20 -0.14 -14.54
N ASP A 118 -4.16 0.73 -14.71
CA ASP A 118 -3.87 2.15 -14.71
C ASP A 118 -3.87 2.56 -13.25
N VAL A 119 -2.73 2.92 -12.71
CA VAL A 119 -2.60 3.30 -11.31
C VAL A 119 -2.05 4.71 -11.21
N VAL A 120 -2.77 5.56 -10.49
CA VAL A 120 -2.34 6.93 -10.21
C VAL A 120 -2.09 7.04 -8.72
N TRP A 121 -1.03 7.72 -8.35
CA TRP A 121 -0.61 7.80 -6.96
C TRP A 121 -0.77 9.21 -6.43
N HIS A 122 -1.44 9.34 -5.28
CA HIS A 122 -1.61 10.62 -4.60
C HIS A 122 -1.09 10.51 -3.19
N LYS A 123 -0.28 11.47 -2.78
CA LYS A 123 0.21 11.48 -1.41
C LYS A 123 -0.61 12.48 -0.61
N VAL A 124 -1.13 12.04 0.56
CA VAL A 124 -1.79 12.95 1.46
C VAL A 124 -0.86 13.19 2.62
N ARG A 125 -1.08 14.27 3.37
CA ARG A 125 -0.30 14.52 4.55
C ARG A 125 -0.82 13.65 5.65
N GLY A 126 0.04 12.94 6.33
CA GLY A 126 -0.36 12.16 7.47
C GLY A 126 -0.89 13.08 8.54
N HIS A 127 -1.87 12.64 9.28
CA HIS A 127 -2.48 13.38 10.38
C HIS A 127 -3.08 14.72 9.96
N SER A 128 -3.50 14.84 8.72
CA SER A 128 -4.05 16.09 8.24
C SER A 128 -5.57 16.20 8.42
N GLY A 129 -6.16 15.32 9.18
CA GLY A 129 -7.60 15.33 9.36
C GLY A 129 -8.39 14.64 8.27
N ASP A 130 -7.73 13.95 7.38
CA ASP A 130 -8.40 13.20 6.34
C ASP A 130 -9.05 11.98 6.94
N VAL A 131 -10.38 11.91 6.87
CA VAL A 131 -11.16 10.84 7.49
C VAL A 131 -10.76 9.47 6.98
N MET A 132 -10.56 9.35 5.68
CA MET A 132 -10.21 8.04 5.11
C MET A 132 -8.78 7.63 5.44
N ASN A 133 -7.86 8.59 5.50
CA ASN A 133 -6.50 8.29 5.89
C ASN A 133 -6.47 7.77 7.33
N GLU A 134 -7.25 8.40 8.20
CA GLU A 134 -7.37 7.96 9.58
C GLU A 134 -8.04 6.60 9.67
N ARG A 135 -9.01 6.33 8.81
CA ARG A 135 -9.70 5.04 8.81
C ARG A 135 -8.76 3.90 8.47
N VAL A 136 -7.95 4.05 7.40
CA VAL A 136 -7.05 2.96 7.03
C VAL A 136 -5.94 2.78 8.06
N ASP A 137 -5.50 3.85 8.73
CA ASP A 137 -4.56 3.72 9.82
C ASP A 137 -5.18 2.90 10.95
N ALA A 138 -6.42 3.18 11.30
CA ALA A 138 -7.13 2.44 12.33
C ALA A 138 -7.33 0.97 11.95
N LEU A 139 -7.65 0.70 10.69
CA LEU A 139 -7.82 -0.67 10.21
C LEU A 139 -6.50 -1.45 10.27
N ALA A 140 -5.40 -0.82 9.89
CA ALA A 140 -4.10 -1.48 9.94
C ALA A 140 -3.70 -1.79 11.37
N ARG A 141 -3.94 -0.85 12.30
CA ARG A 141 -3.62 -1.07 13.71
C ARG A 141 -4.53 -2.12 14.33
N ALA A 142 -5.81 -2.13 13.97
CA ALA A 142 -6.74 -3.14 14.46
C ALA A 142 -6.34 -4.52 13.97
N ALA A 143 -5.80 -4.62 12.77
CA ALA A 143 -5.33 -5.90 12.25
C ALA A 143 -4.19 -6.46 13.10
N ILE A 144 -3.29 -5.59 13.59
CA ILE A 144 -2.20 -6.03 14.45
C ILE A 144 -2.76 -6.68 15.72
N ALA A 145 -3.84 -6.12 16.24
CA ALA A 145 -4.45 -6.65 17.46
C ALA A 145 -5.05 -8.05 17.28
N THR A 146 -5.25 -8.49 16.03
CA THR A 146 -5.76 -9.84 15.79
C THR A 146 -4.68 -10.91 15.91
N LEU A 147 -3.41 -10.50 15.95
CA LEU A 147 -2.34 -11.48 16.11
C LEU A 147 -2.39 -12.01 17.53
N SER A 148 -2.13 -13.30 17.67
CA SER A 148 -2.20 -13.91 18.96
C SER A 148 -1.13 -13.34 19.87
N PRO A 149 -1.51 -12.94 21.05
CA PRO A 149 -0.53 -12.36 21.92
C PRO A 149 0.27 -13.41 22.61
N ARG A 150 0.02 -14.71 22.42
CA ARG A 150 0.60 -15.65 23.07
C ARG A 150 1.79 -15.80 22.85
N GLY A 151 2.25 -15.72 23.37
CA GLY A 151 3.62 -15.86 23.12
C GLY A 151 3.95 -16.05 23.28
#